data_718ff857ef5d94014fc205818307870c
#
_entry.id   718ff857ef5d94014fc205818307870c
#
_cell.length_a   1.000
_cell.length_b   1.000
_cell.length_c   1.000
_cell.angle_alpha   90.00
_cell.angle_beta   90.00
_cell.angle_gamma   90.00
#
_symmetry.space_group_name_H-M   'P 1'
#
loop_
_entity.id
_entity.type
_entity.pdbx_description
1 polymer ?
#
loop_
_entity_poly.entity_id
_entity_poly.type
_entity_poly.pdbx_seq_one_letter_code
_entity_poly.pdbx_strand_id
1 'polypeptide(L)'
;MHATQNASRRSIIRSFVASVAAAAAGVFGTRVAHAQTSAMTKKTSTDDQPAGAKPPLFSSWVAYGGLVYIAGQGEHGPGDITAHTTSVLNQLEAQLKKAGSSMDKVLKVNVYLADLRDYDAMNEVFRGRFGPHPPVRTTVATYGGVPGNSLVEIDCIAAL
;
A
#
# COMPACT_ATOMS: atom_id res chain seq x y z
N MET A 1 -7.61 26.57 -68.58
CA MET A 1 -7.98 25.19 -68.39
C MET A 1 -7.12 24.48 -67.36
N HIS A 2 -7.08 24.98 -66.09
CA HIS A 2 -6.25 24.33 -65.01
C HIS A 2 -6.92 24.22 -63.63
N ALA A 3 -8.23 24.39 -63.54
CA ALA A 3 -8.96 24.42 -62.24
C ALA A 3 -9.72 23.13 -61.90
N THR A 4 -9.86 22.18 -62.81
CA THR A 4 -10.72 20.99 -62.61
C THR A 4 -10.01 19.72 -62.17
N GLN A 5 -8.66 19.68 -62.21
CA GLN A 5 -7.92 18.48 -61.80
C GLN A 5 -7.61 18.38 -60.28
N ASN A 6 -7.64 19.50 -59.55
CA ASN A 6 -7.31 19.50 -58.12
C ASN A 6 -8.48 19.05 -57.18
N ALA A 7 -9.72 19.10 -57.64
CA ALA A 7 -10.86 18.66 -56.84
C ALA A 7 -10.96 17.13 -56.73
N SER A 8 -10.59 16.43 -57.82
CA SER A 8 -10.64 14.95 -57.87
C SER A 8 -9.63 14.27 -56.95
N ARG A 9 -8.43 14.83 -56.81
CA ARG A 9 -7.38 14.26 -55.97
C ARG A 9 -7.67 14.39 -54.47
N ARG A 10 -8.30 15.48 -54.04
CA ARG A 10 -8.68 15.68 -52.62
C ARG A 10 -9.84 14.80 -52.19
N SER A 11 -10.77 14.48 -53.11
CA SER A 11 -11.88 13.58 -52.83
C SER A 11 -11.43 12.14 -52.68
N ILE A 12 -10.48 11.68 -53.50
CA ILE A 12 -9.92 10.30 -53.43
C ILE A 12 -9.16 10.08 -52.13
N ILE A 13 -8.38 11.06 -51.68
CA ILE A 13 -7.61 10.96 -50.44
C ILE A 13 -8.52 10.89 -49.20
N ARG A 14 -9.63 11.68 -49.19
CA ARG A 14 -10.62 11.63 -48.10
C ARG A 14 -11.37 10.30 -48.03
N SER A 15 -11.70 9.71 -49.19
CA SER A 15 -12.35 8.40 -49.24
C SER A 15 -11.44 7.27 -48.81
N PHE A 16 -10.14 7.35 -49.11
CA PHE A 16 -9.16 6.35 -48.69
C PHE A 16 -8.89 6.37 -47.17
N VAL A 17 -8.81 7.57 -46.57
CA VAL A 17 -8.60 7.71 -45.11
C VAL A 17 -9.84 7.22 -44.32
N ALA A 18 -11.04 7.47 -44.82
CA ALA A 18 -12.27 6.99 -44.19
C ALA A 18 -12.40 5.46 -44.25
N SER A 19 -11.97 4.83 -45.38
CA SER A 19 -12.06 3.39 -45.55
C SER A 19 -11.01 2.62 -44.73
N VAL A 20 -9.81 3.18 -44.52
CA VAL A 20 -8.77 2.57 -43.64
C VAL A 20 -9.16 2.70 -42.18
N ALA A 21 -9.80 3.78 -41.75
CA ALA A 21 -10.28 3.93 -40.37
C ALA A 21 -11.41 2.94 -40.02
N ALA A 22 -12.29 2.62 -40.99
CA ALA A 22 -13.36 1.64 -40.80
C ALA A 22 -12.85 0.19 -40.76
N ALA A 23 -11.81 -0.13 -41.55
CA ALA A 23 -11.20 -1.48 -41.54
C ALA A 23 -10.36 -1.74 -40.26
N ALA A 24 -9.72 -0.72 -39.72
CA ALA A 24 -8.97 -0.84 -38.47
C ALA A 24 -9.87 -1.02 -37.22
N ALA A 25 -11.10 -0.49 -37.24
CA ALA A 25 -12.04 -0.67 -36.13
C ALA A 25 -12.68 -2.07 -36.08
N GLY A 26 -12.65 -2.83 -37.18
CA GLY A 26 -13.27 -4.16 -37.26
C GLY A 26 -12.37 -5.33 -36.92
N VAL A 27 -11.04 -5.15 -36.94
CA VAL A 27 -10.06 -6.27 -36.75
C VAL A 27 -9.41 -6.24 -35.37
N PHE A 28 -9.33 -5.08 -34.73
CA PHE A 28 -8.94 -4.98 -33.32
C PHE A 28 -10.18 -4.60 -32.51
N GLY A 29 -10.95 -5.62 -32.14
CA GLY A 29 -11.83 -5.54 -30.99
C GLY A 29 -10.96 -5.34 -29.75
N THR A 30 -10.34 -4.17 -29.61
CA THR A 30 -9.81 -3.75 -28.34
C THR A 30 -11.04 -3.66 -27.43
N ARG A 31 -11.24 -4.72 -26.61
CA ARG A 31 -11.91 -4.55 -25.35
C ARG A 31 -11.09 -3.48 -24.62
N VAL A 32 -11.42 -2.23 -24.80
CA VAL A 32 -11.08 -1.20 -23.85
C VAL A 32 -11.75 -1.69 -22.57
N ALA A 33 -11.02 -2.46 -21.77
CA ALA A 33 -11.41 -2.69 -20.41
C ALA A 33 -11.56 -1.27 -19.85
N HIS A 34 -12.80 -0.80 -19.74
CA HIS A 34 -13.09 0.30 -18.86
C HIS A 34 -12.66 -0.21 -17.48
N ALA A 35 -11.43 0.09 -17.11
CA ALA A 35 -11.05 0.04 -15.72
C ALA A 35 -12.10 0.93 -15.03
N GLN A 36 -13.08 0.29 -14.40
CA GLN A 36 -13.98 0.99 -13.49
C GLN A 36 -13.05 1.64 -12.50
N THR A 37 -12.86 2.93 -12.65
CA THR A 37 -12.23 3.78 -11.65
C THR A 37 -13.24 3.79 -10.50
N SER A 38 -13.28 2.70 -9.71
CA SER A 38 -13.92 2.72 -8.42
C SER A 38 -13.29 3.88 -7.69
N ALA A 39 -14.08 4.89 -7.34
CA ALA A 39 -13.58 6.04 -6.62
C ALA A 39 -12.79 5.50 -5.41
N MET A 40 -11.47 5.72 -5.40
CA MET A 40 -10.62 5.22 -4.32
C MET A 40 -11.03 5.96 -3.05
N THR A 41 -11.80 5.29 -2.19
CA THR A 41 -12.26 5.84 -0.93
C THR A 41 -11.25 5.50 0.16
N LYS A 42 -10.80 6.50 0.91
CA LYS A 42 -10.01 6.31 2.12
C LYS A 42 -10.90 5.66 3.18
N LYS A 43 -10.43 4.56 3.79
CA LYS A 43 -11.01 3.93 4.97
C LYS A 43 -10.03 3.99 6.12
N THR A 44 -10.52 4.11 7.35
CA THR A 44 -9.68 4.24 8.53
C THR A 44 -10.20 3.39 9.69
N SER A 45 -9.34 3.12 10.67
CA SER A 45 -9.74 2.45 11.92
C SER A 45 -10.70 3.30 12.78
N THR A 46 -11.00 4.52 12.37
CA THR A 46 -11.81 5.49 13.12
C THR A 46 -13.13 5.81 12.43
N ASP A 47 -13.46 5.14 11.32
CA ASP A 47 -14.69 5.41 10.55
C ASP A 47 -15.96 5.08 11.37
N ASP A 48 -15.89 4.14 12.33
CA ASP A 48 -17.01 3.73 13.17
C ASP A 48 -17.10 4.48 14.52
N GLN A 49 -16.38 5.60 14.67
CA GLN A 49 -16.45 6.36 15.93
C GLN A 49 -17.82 7.04 16.11
N PRO A 50 -18.36 7.06 17.35
CA PRO A 50 -19.62 7.73 17.65
C PRO A 50 -19.58 9.21 17.29
N ALA A 51 -20.69 9.74 16.79
CA ALA A 51 -20.84 11.17 16.54
C ALA A 51 -20.63 11.97 17.83
N GLY A 52 -19.80 13.03 17.76
CA GLY A 52 -19.47 13.88 18.90
C GLY A 52 -18.33 13.37 19.79
N ALA A 53 -17.73 12.22 19.49
CA ALA A 53 -16.52 11.79 20.17
C ALA A 53 -15.36 12.78 19.88
N LYS A 54 -14.45 12.95 20.86
CA LYS A 54 -13.22 13.73 20.63
C LYS A 54 -12.44 13.08 19.48
N PRO A 55 -12.04 13.86 18.45
CA PRO A 55 -11.25 13.33 17.36
C PRO A 55 -10.01 12.59 17.86
N PRO A 56 -9.70 11.39 17.36
CA PRO A 56 -8.49 10.68 17.74
C PRO A 56 -7.26 11.41 17.22
N LEU A 57 -6.12 11.21 17.88
CA LEU A 57 -4.85 11.81 17.47
C LEU A 57 -4.37 11.25 16.13
N PHE A 58 -4.58 9.95 15.91
CA PHE A 58 -4.22 9.24 14.68
C PHE A 58 -5.10 7.99 14.51
N SER A 59 -5.07 7.39 13.33
CA SER A 59 -5.71 6.10 13.03
C SER A 59 -4.71 4.96 13.20
N SER A 60 -5.12 3.83 13.76
CA SER A 60 -4.26 2.64 13.88
C SER A 60 -3.94 2.04 12.50
N TRP A 61 -4.81 2.24 11.53
CA TRP A 61 -4.58 1.90 10.13
C TRP A 61 -5.38 2.81 9.20
N VAL A 62 -4.87 2.94 7.98
CA VAL A 62 -5.55 3.63 6.87
C VAL A 62 -5.46 2.76 5.63
N ALA A 63 -6.58 2.54 4.94
CA ALA A 63 -6.63 1.82 3.67
C ALA A 63 -6.99 2.76 2.52
N TYR A 64 -6.27 2.64 1.40
CA TYR A 64 -6.49 3.41 0.18
C TYR A 64 -5.83 2.72 -1.02
N GLY A 65 -6.54 2.65 -2.14
CA GLY A 65 -5.98 2.18 -3.41
C GLY A 65 -5.48 0.73 -3.40
N GLY A 66 -6.12 -0.17 -2.62
CA GLY A 66 -5.71 -1.58 -2.50
C GLY A 66 -4.55 -1.80 -1.53
N LEU A 67 -4.08 -0.74 -0.86
CA LEU A 67 -3.04 -0.81 0.18
C LEU A 67 -3.63 -0.46 1.55
N VAL A 68 -2.99 -1.00 2.59
CA VAL A 68 -3.20 -0.60 3.98
C VAL A 68 -1.88 -0.17 4.61
N TYR A 69 -1.95 0.92 5.35
CA TYR A 69 -0.86 1.51 6.13
C TYR A 69 -1.18 1.28 7.60
N ILE A 70 -0.32 0.55 8.30
CA ILE A 70 -0.46 0.29 9.73
C ILE A 70 0.47 1.23 10.48
N ALA A 71 -0.08 1.94 11.47
CA ALA A 71 0.69 2.81 12.35
C ALA A 71 1.70 2.03 13.20
N GLY A 72 2.74 2.69 13.68
CA GLY A 72 3.72 2.11 14.58
C GLY A 72 3.07 1.40 15.76
N GLN A 73 3.51 0.17 16.03
CA GLN A 73 3.12 -0.63 17.19
C GLN A 73 4.32 -0.70 18.12
N GLY A 74 4.12 -0.38 19.39
CA GLY A 74 5.12 -0.45 20.46
C GLY A 74 4.62 -1.31 21.62
N GLU A 75 5.53 -1.79 22.45
CA GLU A 75 5.22 -2.49 23.69
C GLU A 75 5.64 -1.62 24.89
N HIS A 76 4.74 -1.40 25.83
CA HIS A 76 4.97 -0.49 26.96
C HIS A 76 5.04 -1.22 28.32
N GLY A 77 4.92 -2.55 28.32
CA GLY A 77 5.06 -3.39 29.49
C GLY A 77 6.53 -3.71 29.81
N PRO A 78 6.80 -4.42 30.90
CA PRO A 78 8.13 -4.91 31.20
C PRO A 78 8.53 -6.05 30.26
N GLY A 79 9.83 -6.16 29.96
CA GLY A 79 10.36 -7.22 29.12
C GLY A 79 11.67 -6.85 28.47
N ASP A 80 12.31 -7.84 27.88
CA ASP A 80 13.48 -7.67 27.02
C ASP A 80 13.06 -7.43 25.56
N ILE A 81 14.03 -7.25 24.69
CA ILE A 81 13.78 -7.03 23.25
C ILE A 81 13.02 -8.19 22.61
N THR A 82 13.23 -9.44 23.06
CA THR A 82 12.53 -10.63 22.54
C THR A 82 11.05 -10.56 22.88
N ALA A 83 10.72 -10.23 24.13
CA ALA A 83 9.33 -10.05 24.57
C ALA A 83 8.65 -8.88 23.86
N HIS A 84 9.32 -7.72 23.78
CA HIS A 84 8.79 -6.55 23.09
C HIS A 84 8.57 -6.82 21.60
N THR A 85 9.53 -7.42 20.90
CA THR A 85 9.40 -7.73 19.46
C THR A 85 8.25 -8.72 19.22
N THR A 86 8.11 -9.73 20.07
CA THR A 86 7.00 -10.70 19.96
C THR A 86 5.65 -10.00 20.11
N SER A 87 5.48 -9.17 21.14
CA SER A 87 4.27 -8.40 21.39
C SER A 87 3.95 -7.47 20.23
N VAL A 88 4.92 -6.69 19.78
CA VAL A 88 4.77 -5.72 18.67
C VAL A 88 4.34 -6.40 17.38
N LEU A 89 4.96 -7.53 17.00
CA LEU A 89 4.57 -8.29 15.82
C LEU A 89 3.18 -8.90 15.94
N ASN A 90 2.75 -9.31 17.13
CA ASN A 90 1.38 -9.78 17.37
C ASN A 90 0.36 -8.63 17.26
N GLN A 91 0.68 -7.45 17.76
CA GLN A 91 -0.14 -6.25 17.60
C GLN A 91 -0.27 -5.86 16.12
N LEU A 92 0.84 -5.88 15.37
CA LEU A 92 0.86 -5.60 13.94
C LEU A 92 -0.06 -6.56 13.17
N GLU A 93 0.05 -7.87 13.45
CA GLU A 93 -0.80 -8.90 12.87
C GLU A 93 -2.30 -8.65 13.17
N ALA A 94 -2.61 -8.27 14.41
CA ALA A 94 -3.98 -7.95 14.81
C ALA A 94 -4.54 -6.74 14.05
N GLN A 95 -3.75 -5.69 13.85
CA GLN A 95 -4.16 -4.53 13.06
C GLN A 95 -4.34 -4.87 11.57
N LEU A 96 -3.45 -5.66 10.99
CA LEU A 96 -3.59 -6.16 9.62
C LEU A 96 -4.89 -6.93 9.43
N LYS A 97 -5.23 -7.85 10.34
CA LYS A 97 -6.49 -8.61 10.32
C LYS A 97 -7.71 -7.70 10.41
N LYS A 98 -7.71 -6.70 11.31
CA LYS A 98 -8.80 -5.71 11.42
C LYS A 98 -8.99 -4.91 10.13
N ALA A 99 -7.90 -4.61 9.43
CA ALA A 99 -7.92 -3.87 8.18
C ALA A 99 -8.26 -4.74 6.94
N GLY A 100 -8.42 -6.06 7.10
CA GLY A 100 -8.72 -7.00 6.01
C GLY A 100 -7.48 -7.52 5.25
N SER A 101 -6.30 -7.46 5.88
CA SER A 101 -5.03 -7.94 5.35
C SER A 101 -4.41 -9.05 6.24
N SER A 102 -3.14 -9.40 5.98
CA SER A 102 -2.41 -10.44 6.71
C SER A 102 -0.91 -10.21 6.64
N MET A 103 -0.14 -10.93 7.50
CA MET A 103 1.32 -10.79 7.57
C MET A 103 2.02 -11.17 6.25
N ASP A 104 1.54 -12.15 5.52
CA ASP A 104 2.09 -12.59 4.23
C ASP A 104 1.82 -11.61 3.06
N LYS A 105 0.89 -10.66 3.26
CA LYS A 105 0.61 -9.58 2.31
C LYS A 105 1.40 -8.30 2.58
N VAL A 106 2.24 -8.28 3.60
CA VAL A 106 3.07 -7.11 3.92
C VAL A 106 4.12 -6.90 2.84
N LEU A 107 4.21 -5.66 2.35
CA LEU A 107 5.12 -5.25 1.27
C LEU A 107 6.37 -4.55 1.82
N LYS A 108 6.17 -3.73 2.85
CA LYS A 108 7.24 -2.95 3.49
C LYS A 108 7.07 -2.90 4.99
N VAL A 109 8.19 -2.99 5.71
CA VAL A 109 8.27 -2.82 7.17
C VAL A 109 9.36 -1.81 7.50
N ASN A 110 9.07 -0.91 8.43
CA ASN A 110 10.07 -0.11 9.13
C ASN A 110 10.17 -0.60 10.57
N VAL A 111 11.40 -0.75 11.04
CA VAL A 111 11.73 -1.16 12.41
C VAL A 111 12.57 -0.07 13.05
N TYR A 112 12.12 0.44 14.17
CA TYR A 112 12.77 1.46 14.98
C TYR A 112 13.19 0.82 16.30
N LEU A 113 14.49 0.69 16.55
CA LEU A 113 15.04 0.15 17.79
C LEU A 113 15.40 1.28 18.74
N ALA A 114 15.18 1.09 20.03
CA ALA A 114 15.67 2.00 21.04
C ALA A 114 17.21 1.94 21.14
N ASP A 115 17.80 0.77 20.89
CA ASP A 115 19.24 0.55 20.87
C ASP A 115 19.62 -0.44 19.75
N LEU A 116 20.65 -0.15 18.97
CA LEU A 116 21.11 -1.02 17.89
C LEU A 116 21.72 -2.34 18.40
N ARG A 117 22.12 -2.41 19.68
CA ARG A 117 22.57 -3.66 20.33
C ARG A 117 21.50 -4.75 20.35
N ASP A 118 20.24 -4.38 20.22
CA ASP A 118 19.09 -5.30 20.20
C ASP A 118 18.82 -5.90 18.82
N TYR A 119 19.60 -5.51 17.79
CA TYR A 119 19.35 -5.86 16.41
C TYR A 119 19.27 -7.37 16.16
N ASP A 120 20.23 -8.15 16.69
CA ASP A 120 20.29 -9.58 16.44
C ASP A 120 19.16 -10.33 17.16
N ALA A 121 18.90 -10.00 18.43
CA ALA A 121 17.82 -10.62 19.20
C ALA A 121 16.43 -10.28 18.60
N MET A 122 16.23 -9.04 18.13
CA MET A 122 15.02 -8.67 17.39
C MET A 122 14.89 -9.50 16.11
N ASN A 123 15.96 -9.71 15.34
CA ASN A 123 15.95 -10.48 14.11
C ASN A 123 15.54 -11.94 14.31
N GLU A 124 15.94 -12.57 15.41
CA GLU A 124 15.54 -13.94 15.71
C GLU A 124 14.02 -14.08 15.87
N VAL A 125 13.37 -13.12 16.52
CA VAL A 125 11.91 -13.09 16.67
C VAL A 125 11.20 -12.71 15.36
N PHE A 126 11.82 -11.83 14.56
CA PHE A 126 11.27 -11.34 13.30
C PHE A 126 11.24 -12.43 12.22
N ARG A 127 12.20 -13.37 12.27
CA ARG A 127 12.37 -14.42 11.27
C ARG A 127 11.12 -15.27 11.12
N GLY A 128 10.66 -15.43 9.86
CA GLY A 128 9.51 -16.26 9.50
C GLY A 128 8.13 -15.66 9.80
N ARG A 129 8.04 -14.50 10.47
CA ARG A 129 6.76 -13.89 10.83
C ARG A 129 5.93 -13.44 9.62
N PHE A 130 6.56 -13.20 8.48
CA PHE A 130 5.92 -12.72 7.25
C PHE A 130 5.84 -13.81 6.16
N GLY A 131 6.01 -15.09 6.53
CA GLY A 131 5.99 -16.21 5.60
C GLY A 131 7.29 -16.40 4.81
N PRO A 132 7.27 -17.20 3.73
CA PRO A 132 8.46 -17.57 2.97
C PRO A 132 9.01 -16.43 2.09
N HIS A 133 8.21 -15.41 1.83
CA HIS A 133 8.57 -14.24 1.01
C HIS A 133 8.48 -12.96 1.84
N PRO A 134 9.50 -12.66 2.67
CA PRO A 134 9.44 -11.52 3.59
C PRO A 134 9.40 -10.18 2.85
N PRO A 135 8.80 -9.14 3.46
CA PRO A 135 8.75 -7.79 2.89
C PRO A 135 10.13 -7.15 2.81
N VAL A 136 10.23 -6.06 2.03
CA VAL A 136 11.38 -5.16 2.17
C VAL A 136 11.37 -4.50 3.54
N ARG A 137 12.55 -4.36 4.17
CA ARG A 137 12.67 -3.82 5.53
C ARG A 137 13.73 -2.72 5.61
N THR A 138 13.43 -1.69 6.39
CA THR A 138 14.41 -0.71 6.87
C THR A 138 14.49 -0.83 8.39
N THR A 139 15.68 -0.89 8.96
CA THR A 139 15.88 -0.90 10.43
C THR A 139 16.85 0.21 10.80
N VAL A 140 16.48 1.01 11.79
CA VAL A 140 17.29 2.08 12.35
C VAL A 140 17.18 2.08 13.87
N ALA A 141 18.19 2.57 14.56
CA ALA A 141 18.08 2.94 15.97
C ALA A 141 17.71 4.41 16.09
N THR A 142 16.81 4.73 17.02
CA THR A 142 16.33 6.09 17.27
C THR A 142 17.15 6.78 18.34
N TYR A 143 17.56 8.02 18.08
CA TYR A 143 18.17 8.83 19.11
C TYR A 143 17.12 9.21 20.17
N GLY A 144 17.39 8.96 21.43
CA GLY A 144 16.46 9.24 22.55
C GLY A 144 15.42 8.16 22.82
N GLY A 145 15.47 7.03 22.09
CA GLY A 145 14.58 5.88 22.32
C GLY A 145 13.26 5.93 21.52
N VAL A 146 12.39 4.99 21.83
CA VAL A 146 11.05 4.86 21.25
C VAL A 146 10.01 5.36 22.27
N PRO A 147 8.93 6.05 21.85
CA PRO A 147 7.91 6.53 22.78
C PRO A 147 7.34 5.44 23.69
N GLY A 148 7.03 5.82 24.94
CA GLY A 148 6.47 4.91 25.94
C GLY A 148 7.43 3.84 26.45
N ASN A 149 8.75 4.05 26.33
CA ASN A 149 9.82 3.12 26.74
C ASN A 149 9.78 1.77 26.01
N SER A 150 9.17 1.71 24.83
CA SER A 150 9.28 0.51 24.00
C SER A 150 10.73 0.30 23.53
N LEU A 151 11.18 -0.93 23.48
CA LEU A 151 12.51 -1.26 22.95
C LEU A 151 12.50 -1.34 21.42
N VAL A 152 11.34 -1.52 20.82
CA VAL A 152 11.14 -1.59 19.37
C VAL A 152 9.76 -1.04 18.98
N GLU A 153 9.70 -0.33 17.87
CA GLU A 153 8.44 0.03 17.20
C GLU A 153 8.48 -0.45 15.76
N ILE A 154 7.35 -0.93 15.26
CA ILE A 154 7.24 -1.46 13.89
C ILE A 154 5.97 -0.92 13.23
N ASP A 155 6.12 -0.32 12.05
CA ASP A 155 5.04 0.00 11.14
C ASP A 155 5.12 -0.82 9.85
N CYS A 156 4.04 -0.89 9.08
CA CYS A 156 4.09 -1.57 7.79
C CYS A 156 3.10 -1.03 6.76
N ILE A 157 3.36 -1.39 5.49
CA ILE A 157 2.46 -1.23 4.37
C ILE A 157 2.17 -2.63 3.81
N ALA A 158 0.90 -2.97 3.60
CA ALA A 158 0.47 -4.25 3.07
C ALA A 158 -0.54 -4.09 1.93
N ALA A 159 -0.70 -5.13 1.10
CA ALA A 159 -1.82 -5.24 0.18
C ALA A 159 -3.10 -5.67 0.93
N LEU A 160 -4.28 -5.29 0.40
CA LEU A 160 -5.59 -5.74 0.90
C LEU A 160 -6.01 -7.07 0.28
#